data_00e8b6a8159742bbe8543bdf76dac3f5
#
_entry.id   00e8b6a8159742bbe8543bdf76dac3f5
#
_cell.length_a   1.000
_cell.length_b   1.000
_cell.length_c   1.000
_cell.angle_alpha   90.00
_cell.angle_beta   90.00
_cell.angle_gamma   90.00
#
_symmetry.space_group_name_H-M   'P 1'
#
loop_
_entity.id
_entity.type
_entity.pdbx_description
1 polymer ?
#
loop_
_entity_poly.entity_id
_entity_poly.type
_entity_poly.pdbx_seq_one_letter_code
_entity_poly.pdbx_strand_id
1 'polypeptide(L)'
;DGSWHYLGSPIKRPAMVKMFASILRHDPDDRYYLVTPVEKYSIVVEDAPFQAVAMAVHGTGRDQVLTFRTNVDDEVMAGPEHAIRVEIDPETEEPSPYIHIRAGLEALISRAIFYDLIDLGVEETSNDEVRFGIWSAGVFFQVGPPL
;
A
#
# COMPACT_ATOMS: atom_id res chain seq x y z
N ASP A 1 -9.03 9.36 0.94
CA ASP A 1 -10.10 8.38 0.68
C ASP A 1 -9.97 7.69 -0.69
N GLY A 2 -8.94 8.01 -1.47
CA GLY A 2 -8.70 7.43 -2.80
C GLY A 2 -9.46 8.11 -3.93
N SER A 3 -10.21 9.17 -3.65
CA SER A 3 -10.91 9.91 -4.70
C SER A 3 -9.95 10.82 -5.48
N TRP A 4 -10.23 11.01 -6.78
CA TRP A 4 -9.48 11.87 -7.66
C TRP A 4 -10.31 13.11 -8.01
N HIS A 5 -9.66 14.27 -8.08
CA HIS A 5 -10.33 15.54 -8.30
C HIS A 5 -9.69 16.32 -9.44
N TYR A 6 -10.52 17.06 -10.19
CA TYR A 6 -10.09 18.00 -11.21
C TYR A 6 -10.80 19.34 -10.97
N LEU A 7 -10.03 20.39 -10.81
CA LEU A 7 -10.53 21.75 -10.49
C LEU A 7 -11.48 21.75 -9.29
N GLY A 8 -11.15 20.96 -8.27
CA GLY A 8 -11.93 20.88 -7.04
C GLY A 8 -13.11 19.95 -7.07
N SER A 9 -13.43 19.35 -8.22
CA SER A 9 -14.57 18.42 -8.36
C SER A 9 -14.09 16.98 -8.49
N PRO A 10 -14.78 16.02 -7.83
CA PRO A 10 -14.39 14.62 -7.93
C PRO A 10 -14.61 14.07 -9.33
N ILE A 11 -13.65 13.25 -9.77
CA ILE A 11 -13.76 12.52 -11.03
C ILE A 11 -14.56 11.26 -10.74
N LYS A 12 -15.73 11.12 -11.36
CA LYS A 12 -16.66 10.03 -11.07
C LYS A 12 -16.56 8.85 -12.04
N ARG A 13 -15.85 9.00 -13.16
CA ARG A 13 -15.71 7.94 -14.16
C ARG A 13 -14.51 7.05 -13.82
N PRO A 14 -14.74 5.77 -13.44
CA PRO A 14 -13.62 4.88 -13.08
C PRO A 14 -12.59 4.70 -14.18
N ALA A 15 -13.00 4.65 -15.46
CA ALA A 15 -12.09 4.50 -16.55
C ALA A 15 -11.12 5.69 -16.67
N MET A 16 -11.60 6.91 -16.40
CA MET A 16 -10.77 8.11 -16.40
C MET A 16 -9.77 8.12 -15.25
N VAL A 17 -10.21 7.72 -14.05
CA VAL A 17 -9.32 7.58 -12.89
C VAL A 17 -8.22 6.56 -13.18
N LYS A 18 -8.56 5.41 -13.75
CA LYS A 18 -7.59 4.38 -14.10
C LYS A 18 -6.58 4.87 -15.14
N MET A 19 -7.05 5.65 -16.12
CA MET A 19 -6.17 6.22 -17.13
C MET A 19 -5.15 7.18 -16.50
N PHE A 20 -5.61 8.09 -15.64
CA PHE A 20 -4.71 9.01 -14.93
C PHE A 20 -3.76 8.26 -14.00
N ALA A 21 -4.26 7.25 -13.28
CA ALA A 21 -3.41 6.43 -12.40
C ALA A 21 -2.30 5.73 -13.19
N SER A 22 -2.56 5.31 -14.42
CA SER A 22 -1.59 4.60 -15.26
C SER A 22 -0.41 5.48 -15.69
N ILE A 23 -0.58 6.80 -15.72
CA ILE A 23 0.49 7.75 -16.08
C ILE A 23 1.05 8.49 -14.87
N LEU A 24 0.65 8.08 -13.67
CA LEU A 24 1.15 8.67 -12.42
C LEU A 24 2.60 8.25 -12.19
N ARG A 25 3.42 9.22 -11.77
CA ARG A 25 4.82 8.99 -11.43
C ARG A 25 5.18 9.69 -10.11
N HIS A 26 5.98 9.02 -9.29
CA HIS A 26 6.58 9.57 -8.09
C HIS A 26 8.06 9.85 -8.40
N ASP A 27 8.44 11.12 -8.45
CA ASP A 27 9.77 11.53 -8.87
C ASP A 27 10.75 11.67 -7.69
N PRO A 28 12.06 11.76 -7.96
CA PRO A 28 13.07 11.93 -6.90
C PRO A 28 12.91 13.17 -6.03
N ASP A 29 12.17 14.19 -6.48
CA ASP A 29 11.84 15.38 -5.67
C ASP A 29 10.73 15.13 -4.65
N ASP A 30 10.28 13.86 -4.50
CA ASP A 30 9.20 13.42 -3.63
C ASP A 30 7.85 14.03 -4.00
N ARG A 31 7.68 14.41 -5.25
CA ARG A 31 6.43 14.93 -5.79
C ARG A 31 5.83 13.95 -6.79
N TYR A 32 4.51 14.06 -6.97
CA TYR A 32 3.76 13.23 -7.89
C TYR A 32 3.42 14.01 -9.15
N TYR A 33 3.49 13.32 -10.29
CA TYR A 33 3.23 13.91 -11.60
C TYR A 33 2.41 12.97 -12.46
N LEU A 34 1.57 13.56 -13.33
CA LEU A 34 0.98 12.84 -14.45
C LEU A 34 1.87 13.10 -15.66
N VAL A 35 2.40 12.05 -16.26
CA VAL A 35 3.40 12.16 -17.33
C VAL A 35 2.89 11.51 -18.59
N THR A 36 2.85 12.31 -19.68
CA THR A 36 2.57 11.83 -21.03
C THR A 36 3.81 12.05 -21.90
N PRO A 37 3.86 11.53 -23.14
CA PRO A 37 5.01 11.79 -24.02
C PRO A 37 5.29 13.26 -24.29
N VAL A 38 4.29 14.14 -24.13
CA VAL A 38 4.41 15.56 -24.47
C VAL A 38 4.29 16.51 -23.27
N GLU A 39 3.78 16.06 -22.12
CA GLU A 39 3.50 16.93 -21.00
C GLU A 39 3.77 16.24 -19.64
N LYS A 40 4.02 17.08 -18.64
CA LYS A 40 4.24 16.63 -17.24
C LYS A 40 3.52 17.60 -16.31
N TYR A 41 2.52 17.09 -15.60
CA TYR A 41 1.73 17.90 -14.65
C TYR A 41 1.98 17.45 -13.22
N SER A 42 2.25 18.39 -12.33
CA SER A 42 2.32 18.07 -10.90
C SER A 42 0.91 17.88 -10.33
N ILE A 43 0.77 16.94 -9.40
CA ILE A 43 -0.47 16.75 -8.66
C ILE A 43 -0.17 16.68 -7.17
N VAL A 44 -1.17 16.97 -6.35
CA VAL A 44 -1.08 16.84 -4.90
C VAL A 44 -1.70 15.52 -4.48
N VAL A 45 -0.92 14.73 -3.73
CA VAL A 45 -1.38 13.47 -3.13
C VAL A 45 -1.35 13.66 -1.62
N GLU A 46 -2.50 13.52 -0.96
CA GLU A 46 -2.61 13.81 0.47
C GLU A 46 -1.87 12.83 1.36
N ASP A 47 -1.86 11.55 0.99
CA ASP A 47 -1.16 10.51 1.75
C ASP A 47 -0.50 9.54 0.77
N ALA A 48 -1.18 8.49 0.38
CA ALA A 48 -0.70 7.57 -0.65
C ALA A 48 -1.55 7.75 -1.92
N PRO A 49 -0.96 7.52 -3.11
CA PRO A 49 -1.71 7.71 -4.37
C PRO A 49 -2.83 6.69 -4.57
N PHE A 50 -2.75 5.53 -3.91
CA PHE A 50 -3.75 4.48 -4.04
C PHE A 50 -4.21 4.00 -2.68
N GLN A 51 -5.32 3.22 -2.67
CA GLN A 51 -5.78 2.51 -1.49
C GLN A 51 -5.90 1.02 -1.81
N ALA A 52 -5.44 0.17 -0.91
CA ALA A 52 -5.69 -1.26 -0.98
C ALA A 52 -7.07 -1.53 -0.33
N VAL A 53 -8.01 -1.96 -1.14
CA VAL A 53 -9.42 -2.09 -0.75
C VAL A 53 -9.88 -3.54 -0.59
N ALA A 54 -9.04 -4.50 -0.99
CA ALA A 54 -9.32 -5.92 -0.83
C ALA A 54 -8.03 -6.70 -0.63
N MET A 55 -8.13 -7.79 0.10
CA MET A 55 -7.02 -8.71 0.34
C MET A 55 -7.51 -10.13 0.21
N ALA A 56 -6.74 -10.97 -0.49
CA ALA A 56 -6.96 -12.40 -0.55
C ALA A 56 -5.78 -13.14 0.09
N VAL A 57 -6.06 -14.23 0.79
CA VAL A 57 -5.06 -15.03 1.47
C VAL A 57 -5.03 -16.42 0.84
N HIS A 58 -3.84 -16.87 0.44
CA HIS A 58 -3.61 -18.21 -0.10
C HIS A 58 -2.55 -18.91 0.76
N GLY A 59 -2.83 -20.15 1.17
CA GLY A 59 -1.93 -20.90 2.02
C GLY A 59 -2.00 -20.49 3.48
N THR A 60 -1.10 -21.03 4.29
CA THR A 60 -1.06 -20.81 5.74
C THR A 60 0.37 -20.72 6.24
N GLY A 61 0.55 -20.04 7.39
CA GLY A 61 1.85 -19.95 8.05
C GLY A 61 2.87 -19.26 7.17
N ARG A 62 4.08 -19.79 7.13
CA ARG A 62 5.18 -19.21 6.35
C ARG A 62 5.01 -19.35 4.85
N ASP A 63 4.12 -20.24 4.41
CA ASP A 63 3.85 -20.48 2.99
C ASP A 63 2.69 -19.64 2.46
N GLN A 64 2.09 -18.80 3.31
CA GLN A 64 0.96 -17.99 2.86
C GLN A 64 1.40 -16.88 1.91
N VAL A 65 0.48 -16.50 1.04
CA VAL A 65 0.66 -15.43 0.08
C VAL A 65 -0.53 -14.49 0.20
N LEU A 66 -0.26 -13.20 0.33
CA LEU A 66 -1.27 -12.16 0.44
C LEU A 66 -1.31 -11.38 -0.87
N THR A 67 -2.49 -11.29 -1.47
CA THR A 67 -2.71 -10.50 -2.68
C THR A 67 -3.62 -9.33 -2.33
N PHE A 68 -3.23 -8.12 -2.75
CA PHE A 68 -3.98 -6.89 -2.51
C PHE A 68 -4.51 -6.34 -3.81
N ARG A 69 -5.73 -5.80 -3.78
CA ARG A 69 -6.31 -5.08 -4.90
C ARG A 69 -6.53 -3.63 -4.52
N THR A 70 -6.13 -2.72 -5.42
CA THR A 70 -6.29 -1.28 -5.19
C THR A 70 -7.62 -0.75 -5.69
N ASN A 71 -7.92 0.49 -5.33
CA ASN A 71 -9.13 1.21 -5.78
C ASN A 71 -9.12 1.51 -7.29
N VAL A 72 -8.00 1.29 -7.97
CA VAL A 72 -7.90 1.40 -9.44
C VAL A 72 -7.70 0.03 -10.09
N ASP A 73 -8.03 -1.04 -9.36
CA ASP A 73 -8.01 -2.44 -9.80
C ASP A 73 -6.63 -3.03 -10.11
N ASP A 74 -5.55 -2.39 -9.65
CA ASP A 74 -4.25 -3.05 -9.66
C ASP A 74 -4.23 -4.17 -8.62
N GLU A 75 -3.68 -5.31 -8.97
CA GLU A 75 -3.46 -6.42 -8.04
C GLU A 75 -1.98 -6.67 -7.87
N VAL A 76 -1.54 -6.78 -6.62
CA VAL A 76 -0.15 -7.09 -6.30
C VAL A 76 -0.09 -8.15 -5.22
N MET A 77 0.95 -8.97 -5.29
CA MET A 77 1.25 -9.98 -4.29
C MET A 77 2.32 -9.42 -3.36
N ALA A 78 2.01 -9.31 -2.07
CA ALA A 78 3.00 -8.87 -1.09
C ALA A 78 4.18 -9.83 -1.08
N GLY A 79 5.39 -9.30 -1.17
CA GLY A 79 6.60 -10.08 -1.28
C GLY A 79 7.80 -9.19 -1.52
N PRO A 80 8.89 -9.73 -2.10
CA PRO A 80 10.13 -8.97 -2.28
C PRO A 80 9.97 -7.71 -3.14
N GLU A 81 9.06 -7.71 -4.11
CA GLU A 81 8.86 -6.58 -5.02
C GLU A 81 7.73 -5.64 -4.58
N HIS A 82 6.88 -6.10 -3.68
CA HIS A 82 5.73 -5.35 -3.18
C HIS A 82 5.73 -5.44 -1.66
N ALA A 83 6.55 -4.62 -1.03
CA ALA A 83 6.75 -4.67 0.42
C ALA A 83 5.60 -4.01 1.16
N ILE A 84 5.24 -4.60 2.30
CA ILE A 84 4.36 -3.98 3.28
C ILE A 84 5.23 -3.21 4.25
N ARG A 85 4.88 -1.96 4.53
CA ARG A 85 5.51 -1.18 5.59
C ARG A 85 4.46 -0.51 6.46
N VAL A 86 4.81 -0.28 7.70
CA VAL A 86 3.91 0.38 8.64
C VAL A 86 4.64 1.58 9.22
N GLU A 87 4.02 2.75 9.12
CA GLU A 87 4.46 3.96 9.81
C GLU A 87 3.66 4.14 11.09
N ILE A 88 4.34 4.46 12.17
CA ILE A 88 3.69 4.74 13.46
C ILE A 88 3.75 6.25 13.69
N ASP A 89 2.58 6.87 13.89
CA ASP A 89 2.52 8.29 14.21
C ASP A 89 3.20 8.52 15.58
N PRO A 90 4.21 9.41 15.66
CA PRO A 90 4.95 9.59 16.92
C PRO A 90 4.11 10.23 18.02
N GLU A 91 3.01 10.90 17.71
CA GLU A 91 2.16 11.54 18.70
C GLU A 91 1.00 10.65 19.16
N THR A 92 0.30 10.03 18.22
CA THR A 92 -0.89 9.22 18.51
C THR A 92 -0.60 7.74 18.65
N GLU A 93 0.58 7.30 18.18
CA GLU A 93 0.97 5.89 18.08
C GLU A 93 0.07 5.07 17.15
N GLU A 94 -0.73 5.73 16.31
CA GLU A 94 -1.57 5.06 15.33
C GLU A 94 -0.72 4.53 14.16
N PRO A 95 -0.94 3.27 13.75
CA PRO A 95 -0.25 2.71 12.60
C PRO A 95 -0.91 3.12 11.29
N SER A 96 -0.08 3.38 10.28
CA SER A 96 -0.52 3.57 8.90
C SER A 96 0.20 2.55 8.03
N PRO A 97 -0.52 1.52 7.53
CA PRO A 97 0.07 0.46 6.74
C PRO A 97 0.01 0.76 5.25
N TYR A 98 1.09 0.46 4.54
CA TYR A 98 1.22 0.69 3.10
C TYR A 98 1.75 -0.55 2.41
N ILE A 99 1.37 -0.73 1.15
CA ILE A 99 1.96 -1.74 0.28
C ILE A 99 2.47 -1.07 -1.00
N HIS A 100 3.69 -1.43 -1.40
CA HIS A 100 4.30 -0.91 -2.61
C HIS A 100 3.61 -1.51 -3.85
N ILE A 101 3.18 -0.64 -4.76
CA ILE A 101 2.50 -1.05 -5.99
C ILE A 101 3.48 -1.08 -7.17
N ARG A 102 4.15 0.03 -7.46
CA ARG A 102 5.17 0.12 -8.51
C ARG A 102 5.92 1.45 -8.42
N ALA A 103 7.21 1.43 -8.75
CA ALA A 103 8.01 2.64 -8.97
C ALA A 103 7.86 3.70 -7.86
N GLY A 104 7.88 3.28 -6.59
CA GLY A 104 7.74 4.21 -5.46
C GLY A 104 6.32 4.68 -5.20
N LEU A 105 5.33 4.14 -5.90
CA LEU A 105 3.93 4.42 -5.67
C LEU A 105 3.36 3.38 -4.73
N GLU A 106 2.72 3.83 -3.65
CA GLU A 106 2.18 2.97 -2.61
C GLU A 106 0.67 3.08 -2.51
N ALA A 107 0.05 2.04 -1.94
CA ALA A 107 -1.35 2.06 -1.55
C ALA A 107 -1.45 2.04 -0.04
N LEU A 108 -2.30 2.89 0.52
CA LEU A 108 -2.66 2.83 1.93
C LEU A 108 -3.60 1.63 2.13
N ILE A 109 -3.24 0.72 3.01
CA ILE A 109 -4.10 -0.42 3.35
C ILE A 109 -5.24 0.09 4.23
N SER A 110 -6.48 -0.17 3.84
CA SER A 110 -7.65 0.30 4.60
C SER A 110 -7.65 -0.29 6.01
N ARG A 111 -8.32 0.40 6.94
CA ARG A 111 -8.35 -0.03 8.34
C ARG A 111 -8.94 -1.43 8.52
N ALA A 112 -10.02 -1.75 7.81
CA ALA A 112 -10.64 -3.07 7.89
C ALA A 112 -9.68 -4.17 7.40
N ILE A 113 -8.99 -3.92 6.29
CA ILE A 113 -8.00 -4.85 5.75
C ILE A 113 -6.81 -4.99 6.73
N PHE A 114 -6.40 -3.89 7.35
CA PHE A 114 -5.30 -3.93 8.31
C PHE A 114 -5.64 -4.79 9.53
N TYR A 115 -6.88 -4.73 10.02
CA TYR A 115 -7.30 -5.60 11.12
C TYR A 115 -7.25 -7.08 10.72
N ASP A 116 -7.71 -7.42 9.51
CA ASP A 116 -7.60 -8.78 8.99
C ASP A 116 -6.13 -9.21 8.85
N LEU A 117 -5.27 -8.27 8.44
CA LEU A 117 -3.83 -8.50 8.32
C LEU A 117 -3.21 -8.84 9.69
N ILE A 118 -3.57 -8.08 10.71
CA ILE A 118 -3.06 -8.29 12.07
C ILE A 118 -3.49 -9.66 12.61
N ASP A 119 -4.70 -10.12 12.28
CA ASP A 119 -5.17 -11.45 12.67
C ASP A 119 -4.33 -12.59 12.08
N LEU A 120 -3.63 -12.33 10.97
CA LEU A 120 -2.72 -13.28 10.36
C LEU A 120 -1.29 -13.17 10.92
N GLY A 121 -1.06 -12.21 11.80
CA GLY A 121 0.26 -11.92 12.35
C GLY A 121 0.75 -13.00 13.30
N VAL A 122 2.07 -13.17 13.32
CA VAL A 122 2.76 -14.10 14.20
C VAL A 122 3.98 -13.42 14.80
N GLU A 123 4.44 -13.95 15.92
CA GLU A 123 5.71 -13.54 16.51
C GLU A 123 6.83 -14.41 15.93
N GLU A 124 7.92 -13.78 15.53
CA GLU A 124 9.14 -14.45 15.08
C GLU A 124 10.31 -13.94 15.92
N THR A 125 11.18 -14.86 16.34
CA THR A 125 12.36 -14.54 17.12
C THR A 125 13.59 -14.68 16.23
N SER A 126 14.41 -13.60 16.17
CA SER A 126 15.65 -13.58 15.44
C SER A 126 16.67 -12.76 16.23
N ASN A 127 17.88 -13.32 16.46
CA ASN A 127 18.94 -12.65 17.20
C ASN A 127 18.50 -12.12 18.56
N ASP A 128 17.72 -12.93 19.30
CA ASP A 128 17.14 -12.61 20.62
C ASP A 128 16.11 -11.46 20.59
N GLU A 129 15.71 -11.03 19.40
CA GLU A 129 14.64 -10.05 19.25
C GLU A 129 13.34 -10.73 18.81
N VAL A 130 12.24 -10.37 19.47
CA VAL A 130 10.91 -10.83 19.07
C VAL A 130 10.27 -9.77 18.21
N ARG A 131 9.75 -10.18 17.06
CA ARG A 131 9.07 -9.29 16.13
C ARG A 131 7.69 -9.81 15.85
N PHE A 132 6.72 -8.90 15.77
CA PHE A 132 5.37 -9.21 15.32
C PHE A 132 5.23 -8.80 13.86
N GLY A 133 4.80 -9.72 13.03
CA GLY A 133 4.67 -9.47 11.61
C GLY A 133 3.91 -10.53 10.87
N ILE A 134 3.97 -10.45 9.56
CA ILE A 134 3.14 -11.27 8.68
C ILE A 134 4.01 -11.83 7.57
N TRP A 135 3.83 -13.12 7.28
CA TRP A 135 4.48 -13.79 6.16
C TRP A 135 3.69 -13.59 4.88
N SER A 136 4.39 -13.30 3.79
CA SER A 136 3.82 -13.35 2.45
C SER A 136 4.93 -13.61 1.44
N ALA A 137 4.72 -14.58 0.57
CA ALA A 137 5.66 -14.96 -0.51
C ALA A 137 7.10 -15.14 0.00
N GLY A 138 7.26 -15.76 1.17
CA GLY A 138 8.56 -16.04 1.75
C GLY A 138 9.22 -14.87 2.47
N VAL A 139 8.57 -13.73 2.58
CA VAL A 139 9.09 -12.54 3.27
C VAL A 139 8.29 -12.29 4.55
N PHE A 140 9.01 -12.01 5.64
CA PHE A 140 8.39 -11.61 6.89
C PHE A 140 8.37 -10.08 6.98
N PHE A 141 7.16 -9.50 7.01
CA PHE A 141 6.98 -8.06 7.13
C PHE A 141 6.62 -7.72 8.57
N GLN A 142 7.50 -6.98 9.24
CA GLN A 142 7.24 -6.52 10.60
C GLN A 142 6.17 -5.43 10.56
N VAL A 143 5.11 -5.60 11.34
CA VAL A 143 3.97 -4.66 11.35
C VAL A 143 3.76 -3.98 12.69
N GLY A 144 4.54 -4.32 13.70
CA GLY A 144 4.44 -3.69 15.00
C GLY A 144 5.40 -4.29 16.01
N PRO A 145 5.43 -3.72 17.24
CA PRO A 145 6.17 -4.32 18.33
C PRO A 145 5.54 -5.63 18.75
N PRO A 146 6.27 -6.51 19.45
CA PRO A 146 5.71 -7.75 20.00
C PRO A 146 4.50 -7.47 20.89
N LEU A 147 3.53 -8.35 20.82
CA LEU A 147 2.34 -8.27 21.67
C LEU A 147 2.66 -8.68 23.11
#